data_80fcee6f89c59ede394a9d6520ed38ed
#
_entry.id   80fcee6f89c59ede394a9d6520ed38ed
#
_cell.length_a   1.000
_cell.length_b   1.000
_cell.length_c   1.000
_cell.angle_alpha   90.00
_cell.angle_beta   90.00
_cell.angle_gamma   90.00
#
_symmetry.space_group_name_H-M   'P 1'
#
loop_
_entity.id
_entity.type
_entity.pdbx_description
1 polymer ?
#
loop_
_entity_poly.entity_id
_entity_poly.type
_entity_poly.pdbx_seq_one_letter_code
_entity_poly.pdbx_strand_id
1 'polypeptide(L)'
;GQAPCNFFTAMGLDYLYVKDGNNVQALIDAFRKVKDIAHPVAVHINTLKGKGYRLAEQQQERFHYSAPFCLETGSPAVDSGNEEDYGDLTARYLLQEMKKDRTVVGITAGTPTVFGFTPERREEAGRQFVDVGIAEEHAVAMASAIAAGGGKPVFGVYSTFIQRAYDQLSQDLCINNNPALILVFWGGASTMNDVTHLCLFDIP
;
A
#
# COMPACT_ATOMS: atom_id res chain seq x y z
N GLY A 1 -14.44 14.62 -5.70
CA GLY A 1 -15.39 14.88 -5.28
C GLY A 1 -16.59 15.81 -5.42
N GLN A 2 -17.06 16.19 -6.62
CA GLN A 2 -18.28 17.01 -6.79
C GLN A 2 -19.42 16.22 -7.47
N ALA A 3 -19.45 14.90 -7.30
CA ALA A 3 -20.59 14.13 -7.80
C ALA A 3 -21.85 14.51 -7.01
N PRO A 4 -23.03 14.60 -7.66
CA PRO A 4 -24.30 14.88 -7.00
C PRO A 4 -24.63 13.88 -5.89
N CYS A 5 -24.12 12.67 -6.00
CA CYS A 5 -24.14 11.64 -4.96
C CYS A 5 -22.73 11.06 -4.84
N ASN A 6 -22.19 11.02 -3.63
CA ASN A 6 -20.93 10.37 -3.30
C ASN A 6 -21.17 9.30 -2.25
N PHE A 7 -20.17 8.44 -2.03
CA PHE A 7 -20.25 7.33 -1.08
C PHE A 7 -20.72 7.76 0.32
N PHE A 8 -20.19 8.86 0.86
CA PHE A 8 -20.53 9.34 2.21
C PHE A 8 -21.98 9.79 2.30
N THR A 9 -22.46 10.56 1.31
CA THR A 9 -23.85 10.98 1.25
C THR A 9 -24.79 9.78 1.06
N ALA A 10 -24.40 8.79 0.25
CA ALA A 10 -25.17 7.56 0.09
C ALA A 10 -25.29 6.73 1.38
N MET A 11 -24.29 6.85 2.28
CA MET A 11 -24.30 6.24 3.63
C MET A 11 -25.08 7.08 4.68
N GLY A 12 -25.69 8.18 4.28
CA GLY A 12 -26.45 9.05 5.19
C GLY A 12 -25.60 10.02 6.01
N LEU A 13 -24.34 10.25 5.62
CA LEU A 13 -23.47 11.22 6.27
C LEU A 13 -23.61 12.60 5.60
N ASP A 14 -23.54 13.66 6.40
CA ASP A 14 -23.27 14.98 5.85
C ASP A 14 -21.86 15.02 5.24
N TYR A 15 -21.72 15.82 4.18
CA TYR A 15 -20.47 15.84 3.43
C TYR A 15 -20.00 17.26 3.13
N LEU A 16 -18.77 17.57 3.53
CA LEU A 16 -18.09 18.83 3.23
C LEU A 16 -16.79 18.56 2.45
N TYR A 17 -16.69 19.12 1.25
CA TYR A 17 -15.48 19.00 0.43
C TYR A 17 -14.59 20.23 0.56
N VAL A 18 -13.31 20.03 0.90
CA VAL A 18 -12.27 21.07 0.96
C VAL A 18 -11.30 20.87 -0.20
N LYS A 19 -11.44 21.70 -1.24
CA LYS A 19 -10.65 21.59 -2.47
C LYS A 19 -9.18 21.89 -2.26
N ASP A 20 -8.87 22.94 -1.46
CA ASP A 20 -7.50 23.38 -1.18
C ASP A 20 -7.08 22.97 0.23
N GLY A 21 -6.86 21.67 0.41
CA GLY A 21 -6.56 21.05 1.71
C GLY A 21 -5.13 21.27 2.20
N ASN A 22 -4.24 21.83 1.39
CA ASN A 22 -2.94 22.29 1.84
C ASN A 22 -2.96 23.75 2.35
N ASN A 23 -4.09 24.43 2.29
CA ASN A 23 -4.28 25.78 2.79
C ASN A 23 -4.87 25.75 4.21
N VAL A 24 -4.08 26.18 5.19
CA VAL A 24 -4.48 26.16 6.60
C VAL A 24 -5.74 26.99 6.87
N GLN A 25 -5.90 28.14 6.22
CA GLN A 25 -7.10 28.97 6.39
C GLN A 25 -8.36 28.27 5.86
N ALA A 26 -8.25 27.58 4.70
CA ALA A 26 -9.36 26.81 4.16
C ALA A 26 -9.80 25.66 5.10
N LEU A 27 -8.83 25.03 5.78
CA LEU A 27 -9.10 24.00 6.79
C LEU A 27 -9.78 24.60 8.02
N ILE A 28 -9.29 25.73 8.55
CA ILE A 28 -9.91 26.42 9.69
C ILE A 28 -11.37 26.77 9.37
N ASP A 29 -11.62 27.33 8.18
CA ASP A 29 -12.97 27.73 7.77
C ASP A 29 -13.89 26.53 7.57
N ALA A 30 -13.36 25.40 7.06
CA ALA A 30 -14.11 24.16 6.95
C ALA A 30 -14.47 23.58 8.33
N PHE A 31 -13.50 23.47 9.24
CA PHE A 31 -13.74 22.94 10.58
C PHE A 31 -14.67 23.83 11.41
N ARG A 32 -14.62 25.16 11.26
CA ARG A 32 -15.59 26.06 11.89
C ARG A 32 -17.03 25.78 11.49
N LYS A 33 -17.27 25.33 10.25
CA LYS A 33 -18.61 24.99 9.76
C LYS A 33 -19.18 23.72 10.40
N VAL A 34 -18.31 22.80 10.83
CA VAL A 34 -18.74 21.48 11.31
C VAL A 34 -18.52 21.24 12.79
N LYS A 35 -17.76 22.10 13.49
CA LYS A 35 -17.34 21.88 14.90
C LYS A 35 -18.47 21.72 15.89
N ASP A 36 -19.63 22.32 15.63
CA ASP A 36 -20.77 22.30 16.54
C ASP A 36 -21.92 21.37 16.05
N ILE A 37 -21.67 20.57 14.99
CA ILE A 37 -22.63 19.61 14.48
C ILE A 37 -22.66 18.37 15.39
N ALA A 38 -23.85 17.98 15.82
CA ALA A 38 -24.05 16.89 16.77
C ALA A 38 -24.25 15.50 16.10
N HIS A 39 -23.98 15.37 14.83
CA HIS A 39 -24.09 14.13 14.07
C HIS A 39 -22.85 13.90 13.19
N PRO A 40 -22.63 12.69 12.65
CA PRO A 40 -21.46 12.39 11.85
C PRO A 40 -21.38 13.21 10.56
N VAL A 41 -20.21 13.79 10.29
CA VAL A 41 -19.92 14.57 9.08
C VAL A 41 -18.61 14.07 8.45
N ALA A 42 -18.62 13.80 7.17
CA ALA A 42 -17.41 13.50 6.40
C ALA A 42 -16.79 14.80 5.85
N VAL A 43 -15.66 15.22 6.41
CA VAL A 43 -14.87 16.34 5.87
C VAL A 43 -13.82 15.79 4.93
N HIS A 44 -14.08 15.85 3.63
CA HIS A 44 -13.17 15.34 2.60
C HIS A 44 -12.18 16.42 2.19
N ILE A 45 -10.93 16.26 2.58
CA ILE A 45 -9.86 17.22 2.35
C ILE A 45 -9.00 16.73 1.19
N ASN A 46 -8.94 17.51 0.11
CA ASN A 46 -8.07 17.19 -1.04
C ASN A 46 -6.72 17.87 -0.86
N THR A 47 -5.65 17.07 -0.74
CA THR A 47 -4.29 17.55 -0.56
C THR A 47 -3.37 17.07 -1.67
N LEU A 48 -2.31 17.82 -1.94
CA LEU A 48 -1.16 17.36 -2.72
C LEU A 48 -0.09 16.86 -1.76
N LYS A 49 0.18 15.55 -1.77
CA LYS A 49 1.24 14.94 -0.97
C LYS A 49 2.60 15.52 -1.37
N GLY A 50 3.41 15.91 -0.37
CA GLY A 50 4.72 16.53 -0.61
C GLY A 50 4.65 18.03 -0.92
N LYS A 51 3.49 18.67 -0.77
CA LYS A 51 3.29 20.10 -1.06
C LYS A 51 4.33 20.99 -0.40
N GLY A 52 4.97 21.82 -1.22
CA GLY A 52 6.03 22.74 -0.80
C GLY A 52 7.45 22.25 -1.10
N TYR A 53 7.61 21.00 -1.49
CA TYR A 53 8.88 20.45 -1.95
C TYR A 53 8.72 19.79 -3.32
N ARG A 54 9.22 20.47 -4.37
CA ARG A 54 8.99 20.09 -5.77
C ARG A 54 9.31 18.61 -6.09
N LEU A 55 10.41 18.09 -5.54
CA LEU A 55 10.79 16.68 -5.78
C LEU A 55 9.81 15.70 -5.15
N ALA A 56 9.28 16.01 -3.95
CA ALA A 56 8.26 15.18 -3.31
C ALA A 56 6.90 15.27 -4.03
N GLU A 57 6.54 16.44 -4.54
CA GLU A 57 5.30 16.59 -5.34
C GLU A 57 5.36 15.75 -6.63
N GLN A 58 6.55 15.62 -7.24
CA GLN A 58 6.77 14.86 -8.47
C GLN A 58 6.98 13.35 -8.24
N GLN A 59 7.54 12.96 -7.09
CA GLN A 59 7.93 11.58 -6.76
C GLN A 59 7.33 11.17 -5.40
N GLN A 60 6.02 11.20 -5.30
CA GLN A 60 5.28 11.02 -4.04
C GLN A 60 5.55 9.67 -3.35
N GLU A 61 5.75 8.61 -4.12
CA GLU A 61 6.09 7.29 -3.60
C GLU A 61 7.48 7.28 -2.95
N ARG A 62 8.49 7.82 -3.65
CA ARG A 62 9.86 7.92 -3.14
C ARG A 62 9.97 8.70 -1.83
N PHE A 63 9.19 9.78 -1.70
CA PHE A 63 9.17 10.64 -0.50
C PHE A 63 8.05 10.30 0.48
N HIS A 64 7.39 9.13 0.33
CA HIS A 64 6.41 8.66 1.29
C HIS A 64 7.07 8.35 2.65
N TYR A 65 8.18 7.65 2.61
CA TYR A 65 9.12 7.42 3.72
C TYR A 65 10.53 7.65 3.18
N SER A 66 11.30 8.51 3.84
CA SER A 66 12.68 8.82 3.42
C SER A 66 13.60 8.87 4.62
N ALA A 67 14.75 8.17 4.52
CA ALA A 67 15.90 8.46 5.33
C ALA A 67 16.40 9.90 5.07
N PRO A 68 17.29 10.47 5.88
CA PRO A 68 17.88 11.78 5.63
C PRO A 68 18.42 11.91 4.21
N PHE A 69 18.10 13.03 3.54
CA PHE A 69 18.47 13.30 2.15
C PHE A 69 18.91 14.77 1.94
N CYS A 70 19.61 15.01 0.85
CA CYS A 70 20.00 16.35 0.41
C CYS A 70 18.78 17.07 -0.18
N LEU A 71 18.44 18.26 0.34
CA LEU A 71 17.25 19.00 -0.08
C LEU A 71 17.32 19.48 -1.54
N GLU A 72 18.51 19.79 -2.04
CA GLU A 72 18.69 20.31 -3.40
C GLU A 72 18.49 19.23 -4.46
N THR A 73 18.94 18.00 -4.17
CA THR A 73 18.95 16.88 -5.14
C THR A 73 17.95 15.80 -4.84
N GLY A 74 17.47 15.71 -3.58
CA GLY A 74 16.70 14.59 -3.08
C GLY A 74 17.49 13.29 -2.91
N SER A 75 18.81 13.31 -3.12
CA SER A 75 19.66 12.13 -2.98
C SER A 75 19.82 11.73 -1.51
N PRO A 76 19.90 10.42 -1.18
CA PRO A 76 20.17 10.00 0.19
C PRO A 76 21.40 10.69 0.77
N ALA A 77 21.34 11.13 2.02
CA ALA A 77 22.47 11.76 2.73
C ALA A 77 23.52 10.73 3.16
N VAL A 78 23.11 9.48 3.29
CA VAL A 78 23.97 8.34 3.61
C VAL A 78 23.84 7.35 2.46
N ASP A 79 24.97 6.96 1.89
CA ASP A 79 25.00 5.87 0.92
C ASP A 79 24.77 4.56 1.68
N SER A 80 23.61 3.95 1.49
CA SER A 80 23.25 2.67 2.10
C SER A 80 23.92 1.48 1.41
N GLY A 81 24.83 1.74 0.46
CA GLY A 81 25.44 0.71 -0.37
C GLY A 81 24.48 0.17 -1.44
N ASN A 82 25.05 -0.51 -2.43
CA ASN A 82 24.28 -1.24 -3.45
C ASN A 82 24.02 -2.69 -3.00
N GLU A 83 23.73 -2.89 -1.71
CA GLU A 83 23.39 -4.24 -1.25
C GLU A 83 21.98 -4.58 -1.72
N GLU A 84 21.92 -5.68 -2.47
CA GLU A 84 20.68 -6.23 -2.96
C GLU A 84 19.91 -6.86 -1.80
N ASP A 85 18.67 -6.43 -1.60
CA ASP A 85 17.80 -6.97 -0.56
C ASP A 85 16.93 -8.14 -1.06
N TYR A 86 16.24 -8.79 -0.14
CA TYR A 86 15.33 -9.90 -0.47
C TYR A 86 14.16 -9.48 -1.36
N GLY A 87 13.70 -8.23 -1.27
CA GLY A 87 12.67 -7.68 -2.15
C GLY A 87 13.16 -7.62 -3.59
N ASP A 88 14.37 -7.09 -3.81
CA ASP A 88 15.01 -7.01 -5.11
C ASP A 88 15.22 -8.39 -5.74
N LEU A 89 15.76 -9.34 -4.98
CA LEU A 89 15.96 -10.73 -5.44
C LEU A 89 14.61 -11.37 -5.83
N THR A 90 13.60 -11.20 -4.98
CA THR A 90 12.27 -11.76 -5.20
C THR A 90 11.61 -11.18 -6.46
N ALA A 91 11.62 -9.85 -6.60
CA ALA A 91 11.00 -9.21 -7.75
C ALA A 91 11.66 -9.59 -9.06
N ARG A 92 12.99 -9.66 -9.10
CA ARG A 92 13.72 -10.13 -10.29
C ARG A 92 13.38 -11.57 -10.67
N TYR A 93 13.33 -12.45 -9.68
CA TYR A 93 12.94 -13.84 -9.91
C TYR A 93 11.52 -13.94 -10.45
N LEU A 94 10.57 -13.25 -9.81
CA LEU A 94 9.18 -13.25 -10.24
C LEU A 94 9.01 -12.68 -11.65
N LEU A 95 9.70 -11.60 -12.01
CA LEU A 95 9.67 -11.06 -13.37
C LEU A 95 10.18 -12.07 -14.41
N GLN A 96 11.18 -12.86 -14.07
CA GLN A 96 11.65 -13.93 -14.96
C GLN A 96 10.61 -15.03 -15.12
N GLU A 97 9.93 -15.42 -14.04
CA GLU A 97 8.86 -16.42 -14.09
C GLU A 97 7.60 -15.90 -14.82
N MET A 98 7.22 -14.64 -14.60
CA MET A 98 6.10 -13.98 -15.31
C MET A 98 6.30 -13.96 -16.82
N LYS A 99 7.55 -13.78 -17.30
CA LYS A 99 7.88 -13.85 -18.74
C LYS A 99 7.67 -15.24 -19.32
N LYS A 100 7.89 -16.29 -18.53
CA LYS A 100 7.76 -17.70 -18.96
C LYS A 100 6.32 -18.19 -18.82
N ASP A 101 5.61 -17.71 -17.81
CA ASP A 101 4.30 -18.21 -17.43
C ASP A 101 3.34 -17.04 -17.12
N ARG A 102 2.34 -16.84 -17.97
CA ARG A 102 1.34 -15.80 -17.83
C ARG A 102 0.36 -16.01 -16.66
N THR A 103 0.37 -17.18 -16.04
CA THR A 103 -0.46 -17.50 -14.88
C THR A 103 0.15 -17.05 -13.55
N VAL A 104 1.44 -16.67 -13.53
CA VAL A 104 2.10 -16.10 -12.35
C VAL A 104 1.64 -14.67 -12.15
N VAL A 105 1.13 -14.35 -10.96
CA VAL A 105 0.59 -13.02 -10.61
C VAL A 105 1.16 -12.58 -9.27
N GLY A 106 1.87 -11.45 -9.27
CA GLY A 106 2.31 -10.76 -8.05
C GLY A 106 1.20 -9.87 -7.50
N ILE A 107 0.95 -9.94 -6.20
CA ILE A 107 -0.07 -9.13 -5.50
C ILE A 107 0.60 -8.39 -4.35
N THR A 108 0.25 -7.14 -4.14
CA THR A 108 0.63 -6.36 -2.95
C THR A 108 -0.57 -5.57 -2.43
N ALA A 109 -0.50 -5.14 -1.18
CA ALA A 109 -1.52 -4.33 -0.53
C ALA A 109 -0.93 -2.96 -0.12
N GLY A 110 -0.63 -2.11 -1.12
CA GLY A 110 -0.11 -0.75 -0.91
C GLY A 110 1.38 -0.67 -0.55
N THR A 111 2.13 -1.78 -0.65
CA THR A 111 3.56 -1.84 -0.33
C THR A 111 4.42 -2.43 -1.45
N PRO A 112 4.31 -1.93 -2.70
CA PRO A 112 4.98 -2.55 -3.84
C PRO A 112 6.51 -2.53 -3.73
N THR A 113 7.09 -1.49 -3.15
CA THR A 113 8.55 -1.36 -2.98
C THR A 113 9.13 -2.35 -1.98
N VAL A 114 8.37 -2.72 -0.93
CA VAL A 114 8.77 -3.77 0.02
C VAL A 114 8.85 -5.13 -0.66
N PHE A 115 7.96 -5.36 -1.61
CA PHE A 115 7.94 -6.55 -2.47
C PHE A 115 8.98 -6.42 -3.63
N GLY A 116 9.81 -5.38 -3.63
CA GLY A 116 10.83 -5.12 -4.64
C GLY A 116 10.30 -4.64 -6.00
N PHE A 117 8.99 -4.36 -6.13
CA PHE A 117 8.38 -3.88 -7.35
C PHE A 117 8.44 -2.35 -7.45
N THR A 118 9.55 -1.84 -7.95
CA THR A 118 9.70 -0.43 -8.32
C THR A 118 8.71 -0.03 -9.42
N PRO A 119 8.50 1.28 -9.71
CA PRO A 119 7.65 1.70 -10.83
C PRO A 119 8.01 1.02 -12.15
N GLU A 120 9.31 0.90 -12.47
CA GLU A 120 9.81 0.28 -13.70
C GLU A 120 9.48 -1.22 -13.74
N ARG A 121 9.67 -1.92 -12.63
CA ARG A 121 9.34 -3.36 -12.52
C ARG A 121 7.84 -3.61 -12.60
N ARG A 122 7.01 -2.71 -12.09
CA ARG A 122 5.55 -2.79 -12.24
C ARG A 122 5.13 -2.59 -13.70
N GLU A 123 5.76 -1.66 -14.40
CA GLU A 123 5.54 -1.47 -15.84
C GLU A 123 5.94 -2.72 -16.64
N GLU A 124 7.09 -3.31 -16.32
CA GLU A 124 7.57 -4.56 -16.93
C GLU A 124 6.63 -5.74 -16.67
N ALA A 125 6.14 -5.91 -15.44
CA ALA A 125 5.19 -6.95 -15.08
C ALA A 125 3.81 -6.76 -15.71
N GLY A 126 3.41 -5.50 -15.94
CA GLY A 126 2.14 -5.13 -16.53
C GLY A 126 0.95 -5.74 -15.77
N ARG A 127 0.11 -6.49 -16.47
CA ARG A 127 -1.12 -7.08 -15.88
C ARG A 127 -0.87 -8.23 -14.91
N GLN A 128 0.36 -8.74 -14.82
CA GLN A 128 0.74 -9.80 -13.89
C GLN A 128 1.13 -9.26 -12.51
N PHE A 129 1.10 -7.94 -12.29
CA PHE A 129 1.27 -7.34 -10.98
C PHE A 129 0.05 -6.50 -10.63
N VAL A 130 -0.49 -6.73 -9.43
CA VAL A 130 -1.68 -6.06 -8.92
C VAL A 130 -1.39 -5.46 -7.56
N ASP A 131 -1.61 -4.15 -7.41
CA ASP A 131 -1.67 -3.48 -6.12
C ASP A 131 -3.14 -3.21 -5.77
N VAL A 132 -3.62 -3.85 -4.73
CA VAL A 132 -5.02 -3.71 -4.28
C VAL A 132 -5.24 -2.50 -3.35
N GLY A 133 -4.18 -1.71 -3.10
CA GLY A 133 -4.19 -0.67 -2.06
C GLY A 133 -4.11 -1.29 -0.66
N ILE A 134 -4.39 -0.50 0.37
CA ILE A 134 -4.35 -0.97 1.78
C ILE A 134 -5.59 -1.83 2.05
N ALA A 135 -5.57 -3.08 1.54
CA ALA A 135 -6.66 -4.04 1.60
C ALA A 135 -6.12 -5.49 1.59
N GLU A 136 -5.42 -5.86 2.64
CA GLU A 136 -4.76 -7.17 2.78
C GLU A 136 -5.77 -8.32 2.72
N GLU A 137 -6.95 -8.14 3.30
CA GLU A 137 -8.05 -9.08 3.24
C GLU A 137 -8.47 -9.37 1.79
N HIS A 138 -8.58 -8.30 0.98
CA HIS A 138 -8.89 -8.43 -0.44
C HIS A 138 -7.74 -9.09 -1.23
N ALA A 139 -6.49 -8.80 -0.88
CA ALA A 139 -5.33 -9.43 -1.50
C ALA A 139 -5.34 -10.95 -1.35
N VAL A 140 -5.66 -11.45 -0.16
CA VAL A 140 -5.77 -12.89 0.12
C VAL A 140 -6.96 -13.51 -0.62
N ALA A 141 -8.13 -12.88 -0.58
CA ALA A 141 -9.31 -13.34 -1.33
C ALA A 141 -9.05 -13.39 -2.84
N MET A 142 -8.35 -12.37 -3.39
CA MET A 142 -7.93 -12.33 -4.79
C MET A 142 -6.93 -13.45 -5.10
N ALA A 143 -5.94 -13.70 -4.25
CA ALA A 143 -4.99 -14.78 -4.41
C ALA A 143 -5.72 -16.14 -4.45
N SER A 144 -6.68 -16.36 -3.55
CA SER A 144 -7.51 -17.55 -3.56
C SER A 144 -8.29 -17.73 -4.87
N ALA A 145 -8.93 -16.67 -5.36
CA ALA A 145 -9.68 -16.70 -6.61
C ALA A 145 -8.78 -16.95 -7.83
N ILE A 146 -7.60 -16.34 -7.89
CA ILE A 146 -6.60 -16.61 -8.95
C ILE A 146 -6.17 -18.07 -8.92
N ALA A 147 -5.89 -18.63 -7.75
CA ALA A 147 -5.50 -20.04 -7.60
C ALA A 147 -6.62 -20.98 -8.02
N ALA A 148 -7.87 -20.72 -7.62
CA ALA A 148 -9.04 -21.48 -8.05
C ALA A 148 -9.24 -21.45 -9.56
N GLY A 149 -8.86 -20.34 -10.23
CA GLY A 149 -8.85 -20.21 -11.68
C GLY A 149 -7.64 -20.84 -12.39
N GLY A 150 -6.75 -21.55 -11.64
CA GLY A 150 -5.55 -22.19 -12.18
C GLY A 150 -4.33 -21.25 -12.31
N GLY A 151 -4.41 -20.05 -11.75
CA GLY A 151 -3.28 -19.13 -11.68
C GLY A 151 -2.32 -19.45 -10.53
N LYS A 152 -1.17 -18.77 -10.52
CA LYS A 152 -0.09 -18.92 -9.54
C LYS A 152 0.11 -17.58 -8.79
N PRO A 153 -0.71 -17.28 -7.80
CA PRO A 153 -0.62 -16.02 -7.06
C PRO A 153 0.57 -16.04 -6.09
N VAL A 154 1.25 -14.89 -6.01
CA VAL A 154 2.30 -14.60 -5.04
C VAL A 154 1.96 -13.28 -4.36
N PHE A 155 1.58 -13.32 -3.08
CA PHE A 155 1.24 -12.15 -2.30
C PHE A 155 2.42 -11.73 -1.41
N GLY A 156 2.96 -10.54 -1.65
CA GLY A 156 4.02 -9.93 -0.84
C GLY A 156 3.45 -8.93 0.17
N VAL A 157 3.75 -9.13 1.45
CA VAL A 157 3.16 -8.35 2.55
C VAL A 157 4.13 -8.21 3.73
N TYR A 158 4.03 -7.13 4.50
CA TYR A 158 4.69 -7.03 5.81
C TYR A 158 4.08 -8.00 6.81
N SER A 159 4.91 -8.57 7.70
CA SER A 159 4.45 -9.49 8.75
C SER A 159 3.37 -8.86 9.64
N THR A 160 3.54 -7.61 10.05
CA THR A 160 2.53 -6.89 10.83
C THR A 160 1.19 -6.75 10.11
N PHE A 161 1.17 -6.62 8.79
CA PHE A 161 -0.06 -6.38 8.04
C PHE A 161 -0.84 -7.65 7.71
N ILE A 162 -0.17 -8.79 7.60
CA ILE A 162 -0.85 -10.07 7.32
C ILE A 162 -1.86 -10.46 8.41
N GLN A 163 -1.70 -9.96 9.63
CA GLN A 163 -2.62 -10.22 10.74
C GLN A 163 -4.06 -9.80 10.42
N ARG A 164 -4.25 -8.78 9.58
CA ARG A 164 -5.59 -8.29 9.18
C ARG A 164 -6.37 -9.31 8.34
N ALA A 165 -5.68 -10.23 7.71
CA ALA A 165 -6.25 -11.18 6.76
C ALA A 165 -6.44 -12.59 7.36
N TYR A 166 -6.53 -12.72 8.70
CA TYR A 166 -6.62 -14.01 9.37
C TYR A 166 -7.79 -14.87 8.85
N ASP A 167 -8.98 -14.29 8.76
CA ASP A 167 -10.17 -14.99 8.29
C ASP A 167 -10.01 -15.43 6.83
N GLN A 168 -9.48 -14.57 5.97
CA GLN A 168 -9.28 -14.89 4.55
C GLN A 168 -8.21 -15.95 4.35
N LEU A 169 -7.14 -15.94 5.14
CA LEU A 169 -6.15 -17.02 5.13
C LEU A 169 -6.80 -18.37 5.51
N SER A 170 -7.60 -18.36 6.58
CA SER A 170 -8.30 -19.54 7.06
C SER A 170 -9.39 -20.01 6.09
N GLN A 171 -10.31 -19.13 5.72
CA GLN A 171 -11.52 -19.47 4.95
C GLN A 171 -11.21 -19.60 3.45
N ASP A 172 -10.57 -18.58 2.87
CA ASP A 172 -10.42 -18.52 1.43
C ASP A 172 -9.30 -19.41 0.92
N LEU A 173 -8.15 -19.50 1.59
CA LEU A 173 -7.03 -20.34 1.17
C LEU A 173 -7.12 -21.75 1.77
N CYS A 174 -7.15 -21.86 3.12
CA CYS A 174 -6.97 -23.16 3.77
C CYS A 174 -8.20 -24.07 3.60
N ILE A 175 -9.41 -23.59 3.92
CA ILE A 175 -10.63 -24.42 3.80
C ILE A 175 -10.93 -24.76 2.35
N ASN A 176 -10.76 -23.82 1.43
CA ASN A 176 -10.95 -24.04 0.00
C ASN A 176 -9.79 -24.81 -0.66
N ASN A 177 -8.68 -25.00 0.06
CA ASN A 177 -7.47 -25.67 -0.44
C ASN A 177 -6.94 -25.04 -1.75
N ASN A 178 -6.98 -23.70 -1.83
CA ASN A 178 -6.49 -22.95 -2.98
C ASN A 178 -5.00 -22.58 -2.76
N PRO A 179 -4.06 -23.06 -3.59
CA PRO A 179 -2.64 -22.84 -3.37
C PRO A 179 -2.24 -21.38 -3.68
N ALA A 180 -1.61 -20.71 -2.73
CA ALA A 180 -1.02 -19.38 -2.92
C ALA A 180 0.32 -19.32 -2.19
N LEU A 181 1.29 -18.58 -2.76
CA LEU A 181 2.53 -18.25 -2.06
C LEU A 181 2.35 -16.93 -1.33
N ILE A 182 2.54 -16.91 -0.03
CA ILE A 182 2.54 -15.70 0.79
C ILE A 182 3.98 -15.42 1.21
N LEU A 183 4.53 -14.30 0.76
CA LEU A 183 5.87 -13.84 1.12
C LEU A 183 5.74 -12.78 2.22
N VAL A 184 6.13 -13.15 3.42
CA VAL A 184 6.05 -12.31 4.61
C VAL A 184 7.39 -11.62 4.82
N PHE A 185 7.44 -10.32 4.54
CA PHE A 185 8.65 -9.50 4.67
C PHE A 185 8.79 -8.91 6.08
N TRP A 186 10.02 -8.66 6.47
CA TRP A 186 10.37 -7.97 7.70
C TRP A 186 9.90 -8.66 8.98
N GLY A 187 9.86 -9.99 8.98
CA GLY A 187 9.64 -10.76 10.21
C GLY A 187 10.91 -10.87 11.02
N GLY A 188 10.90 -10.44 12.29
CA GLY A 188 12.02 -10.65 13.20
C GLY A 188 12.50 -9.39 13.97
N ALA A 189 13.56 -9.56 14.76
CA ALA A 189 14.06 -8.56 15.70
C ALA A 189 14.76 -7.34 15.06
N SER A 190 15.04 -7.37 13.77
CA SER A 190 15.76 -6.30 13.05
C SER A 190 14.99 -5.00 12.91
N THR A 191 13.68 -5.02 13.12
CA THR A 191 12.77 -3.88 12.93
C THR A 191 12.32 -3.20 14.22
N MET A 192 12.97 -3.47 15.33
CA MET A 192 12.56 -3.03 16.68
C MET A 192 12.45 -1.51 16.88
N ASN A 193 12.89 -0.70 15.94
CA ASN A 193 12.88 0.76 16.07
C ASN A 193 11.61 1.43 15.51
N ASP A 194 10.69 0.66 14.95
CA ASP A 194 9.44 1.19 14.39
C ASP A 194 8.27 0.87 15.34
N VAL A 195 7.56 1.91 15.79
CA VAL A 195 6.44 1.77 16.74
C VAL A 195 5.15 1.24 16.09
N THR A 196 5.04 1.25 14.76
CA THR A 196 3.84 0.85 14.01
C THR A 196 4.02 -0.41 13.20
N HIS A 197 5.26 -0.80 12.91
CA HIS A 197 5.63 -1.94 12.06
C HIS A 197 6.63 -2.81 12.80
N LEU A 198 6.24 -3.28 13.98
CA LEU A 198 7.15 -4.00 14.88
C LEU A 198 7.64 -5.32 14.30
N CYS A 199 6.78 -6.03 13.58
CA CYS A 199 7.11 -7.31 12.93
C CYS A 199 7.71 -8.38 13.88
N LEU A 200 7.41 -8.29 15.17
CA LEU A 200 8.00 -9.14 16.21
C LEU A 200 7.06 -10.22 16.73
N PHE A 201 5.74 -9.93 16.74
CA PHE A 201 4.73 -10.76 17.40
C PHE A 201 3.80 -11.45 16.40
N ASP A 202 4.16 -11.44 15.12
CA ASP A 202 3.30 -11.87 14.03
C ASP A 202 3.36 -13.39 13.81
N ILE A 203 4.38 -14.03 14.38
CA ILE A 203 4.55 -15.50 14.38
C ILE A 203 4.69 -15.94 15.83
N PRO A 204 3.77 -16.80 16.34
CA PRO A 204 3.84 -17.34 17.70
C PRO A 204 5.05 -18.24 17.92
#